data_6f60ee88264b971e9fcc54ab81fba6f4
#
_entry.id   6f60ee88264b971e9fcc54ab81fba6f4
#
_cell.length_a   1.000
_cell.length_b   1.000
_cell.length_c   1.000
_cell.angle_alpha   90.00
_cell.angle_beta   90.00
_cell.angle_gamma   90.00
#
_symmetry.space_group_name_H-M   'P 1'
#
loop_
_entity.id
_entity.type
_entity.pdbx_description
1 polymer ?
#
loop_
_entity_poly.entity_id
_entity_poly.type
_entity_poly.pdbx_seq_one_letter_code
_entity_poly.pdbx_strand_id
1 'polypeptide(L)'
;NANGRADADIVVEGERIVSVLPRAGGGAQPGPDDAVIDASGCYVVPGGVDAHVHMQLDTGTMTSSDTFETGTIAAAHGGTTTIIDFAEQRLGGNVLAAFEQRMAEAESQCVVDWALHQVLGGVNEQALIDARSLIEREGVASIKLFMAYPGRLYSDDGQMLRALQMCADTGMMAMVHAENGLAIDVLIEQAIAAGNTSPEFHSRTRPPELEAEAVHRASVLARVAGNAPLYIVHLSSSHALREVTEARARGTNIFAETCPQYLHLSLEDHLGQGWPNGAAFVCSTPLRSKHEHHQADLWEGLRIDELAVVSTDHCPFCLREQKLANGEFFNKVPNGIGGVEHRMDLVYQGVVAGHISLERWVEVCATAPARLFGLPTKGSLNIGNDADIVVYDPRKTHVLSAATHHMNLDHSAYEGVEVIGGVRTVLSRGEVI
;
A
#
# COMPACT_ATOMS: atom_id res chain seq x y z
N ASN A 1 -0.62 6.85 -19.66
CA ASN A 1 -1.34 5.65 -19.25
C ASN A 1 -0.44 4.42 -19.24
N ALA A 2 -0.82 3.39 -18.50
CA ALA A 2 -0.15 2.09 -18.49
C ALA A 2 -0.04 1.43 -19.90
N ASN A 3 -0.97 1.72 -20.81
CA ASN A 3 -1.01 1.14 -22.15
C ASN A 3 -0.17 1.91 -23.20
N GLY A 4 0.53 2.96 -22.80
CA GLY A 4 1.38 3.74 -23.69
C GLY A 4 1.33 5.24 -23.40
N ARG A 5 2.10 5.99 -24.18
CA ARG A 5 2.27 7.44 -24.08
C ARG A 5 2.05 8.13 -25.41
N ALA A 6 1.62 9.37 -25.37
CA ALA A 6 1.42 10.22 -26.52
C ALA A 6 1.80 11.68 -26.18
N ASP A 7 2.19 12.45 -27.17
CA ASP A 7 2.28 13.91 -27.05
C ASP A 7 0.89 14.50 -27.32
N ALA A 8 0.21 14.92 -26.25
CA ALA A 8 -1.19 15.33 -26.29
C ALA A 8 -1.51 16.36 -25.21
N ASP A 9 -2.57 17.12 -25.45
CA ASP A 9 -3.21 17.97 -24.44
C ASP A 9 -4.44 17.23 -23.87
N ILE A 10 -4.66 17.41 -22.57
CA ILE A 10 -5.81 16.83 -21.86
C ILE A 10 -6.77 17.97 -21.54
N VAL A 11 -8.04 17.80 -21.90
CA VAL A 11 -9.12 18.74 -21.59
C VAL A 11 -9.98 18.18 -20.48
N VAL A 12 -10.19 19.00 -19.47
CA VAL A 12 -10.99 18.68 -18.29
C VAL A 12 -12.20 19.62 -18.24
N GLU A 13 -13.39 19.06 -17.99
CA GLU A 13 -14.60 19.83 -17.71
C GLU A 13 -15.23 19.31 -16.41
N GLY A 14 -15.34 20.19 -15.42
CA GLY A 14 -15.72 19.79 -14.07
C GLY A 14 -14.77 18.71 -13.53
N GLU A 15 -15.32 17.60 -13.09
CA GLU A 15 -14.55 16.51 -12.49
C GLU A 15 -14.03 15.49 -13.51
N ARG A 16 -14.23 15.68 -14.83
CA ARG A 16 -14.02 14.62 -15.84
C ARG A 16 -13.03 15.03 -16.92
N ILE A 17 -12.26 14.02 -17.39
CA ILE A 17 -11.49 14.13 -18.62
C ILE A 17 -12.47 13.99 -19.79
N VAL A 18 -12.61 15.07 -20.60
CA VAL A 18 -13.54 15.09 -21.74
C VAL A 18 -12.85 14.90 -23.08
N SER A 19 -11.53 15.18 -23.15
CA SER A 19 -10.78 15.00 -24.40
C SER A 19 -9.29 14.77 -24.14
N VAL A 20 -8.66 14.00 -25.04
CA VAL A 20 -7.21 13.84 -25.12
C VAL A 20 -6.83 14.12 -26.58
N LEU A 21 -6.22 15.26 -26.85
CA LEU A 21 -5.99 15.80 -28.19
C LEU A 21 -4.51 15.72 -28.58
N PRO A 22 -4.14 14.89 -29.56
CA PRO A 22 -2.77 14.81 -30.04
C PRO A 22 -2.24 16.17 -30.56
N ARG A 23 -1.08 16.58 -30.09
CA ARG A 23 -0.46 17.86 -30.52
C ARG A 23 -0.13 17.90 -32.01
N ALA A 24 0.20 16.76 -32.62
CA ALA A 24 0.38 16.66 -34.06
C ALA A 24 -0.87 17.05 -34.88
N GLY A 25 -2.06 17.03 -34.27
CA GLY A 25 -3.33 17.48 -34.85
C GLY A 25 -3.70 18.93 -34.51
N GLY A 26 -2.80 19.69 -33.88
CA GLY A 26 -3.03 21.10 -33.48
C GLY A 26 -3.32 21.29 -31.98
N GLY A 27 -3.51 20.20 -31.24
CA GLY A 27 -3.75 20.25 -29.80
C GLY A 27 -5.06 20.92 -29.38
N ALA A 28 -5.19 21.18 -28.07
CA ALA A 28 -6.30 21.95 -27.54
C ALA A 28 -6.19 23.45 -27.87
N GLN A 29 -7.32 24.09 -28.05
CA GLN A 29 -7.40 25.54 -28.29
C GLN A 29 -8.16 26.15 -27.11
N PRO A 30 -7.44 26.61 -26.05
CA PRO A 30 -8.10 27.15 -24.86
C PRO A 30 -8.86 28.45 -25.20
N GLY A 31 -10.04 28.59 -24.64
CA GLY A 31 -10.82 29.82 -24.65
C GLY A 31 -10.22 30.88 -23.71
N PRO A 32 -10.76 32.10 -23.71
CA PRO A 32 -10.22 33.20 -22.89
C PRO A 32 -10.40 32.99 -21.39
N ASP A 33 -11.34 32.15 -20.98
CA ASP A 33 -11.67 31.88 -19.57
C ASP A 33 -11.14 30.53 -19.09
N ASP A 34 -10.46 29.76 -19.96
CA ASP A 34 -9.94 28.45 -19.60
C ASP A 34 -8.63 28.58 -18.78
N ALA A 35 -8.54 27.84 -17.68
CA ALA A 35 -7.30 27.67 -16.94
C ALA A 35 -6.37 26.72 -17.70
N VAL A 36 -5.12 27.13 -17.92
CA VAL A 36 -4.11 26.32 -18.64
C VAL A 36 -2.97 25.98 -17.71
N ILE A 37 -2.68 24.69 -17.58
CA ILE A 37 -1.51 24.18 -16.87
C ILE A 37 -0.46 23.78 -17.90
N ASP A 38 0.67 24.49 -17.96
CA ASP A 38 1.77 24.13 -18.83
C ASP A 38 2.53 22.92 -18.28
N ALA A 39 2.37 21.77 -18.96
CA ALA A 39 3.06 20.52 -18.65
C ALA A 39 4.25 20.26 -19.57
N SER A 40 4.78 21.27 -20.27
CA SER A 40 5.90 21.12 -21.20
C SER A 40 7.12 20.50 -20.51
N GLY A 41 7.64 19.40 -21.08
CA GLY A 41 8.79 18.66 -20.57
C GLY A 41 8.49 17.79 -19.33
N CYS A 42 7.23 17.69 -18.91
CA CYS A 42 6.76 16.82 -17.84
C CYS A 42 6.02 15.60 -18.41
N TYR A 43 5.89 14.58 -17.59
CA TYR A 43 4.89 13.54 -17.81
C TYR A 43 3.56 13.97 -17.21
N VAL A 44 2.48 13.70 -17.92
CA VAL A 44 1.12 13.81 -17.38
C VAL A 44 0.62 12.38 -17.20
N VAL A 45 0.41 11.99 -15.95
CA VAL A 45 0.03 10.63 -15.58
C VAL A 45 -1.25 10.65 -14.73
N PRO A 46 -2.01 9.54 -14.67
CA PRO A 46 -3.14 9.47 -13.76
C PRO A 46 -2.67 9.61 -12.31
N GLY A 47 -3.51 10.16 -11.47
CA GLY A 47 -3.31 10.20 -10.03
C GLY A 47 -3.04 8.82 -9.46
N GLY A 48 -2.11 8.74 -8.51
CA GLY A 48 -1.77 7.51 -7.82
C GLY A 48 -2.95 6.98 -7.00
N VAL A 49 -3.10 5.67 -6.96
CA VAL A 49 -4.03 4.95 -6.09
C VAL A 49 -3.21 4.16 -5.09
N ASP A 50 -3.26 4.53 -3.81
CA ASP A 50 -2.59 3.78 -2.75
C ASP A 50 -3.60 2.86 -2.07
N ALA A 51 -3.49 1.57 -2.38
CA ALA A 51 -4.46 0.56 -1.94
C ALA A 51 -4.18 0.02 -0.52
N HIS A 52 -3.25 0.63 0.23
CA HIS A 52 -2.91 0.12 1.56
C HIS A 52 -2.35 1.25 2.43
N VAL A 53 -3.22 1.85 3.23
CA VAL A 53 -2.85 2.88 4.21
C VAL A 53 -3.58 2.68 5.54
N HIS A 54 -3.02 3.21 6.62
CA HIS A 54 -3.55 3.13 7.97
C HIS A 54 -3.53 4.51 8.64
N MET A 55 -4.44 5.40 8.20
CA MET A 55 -4.60 6.73 8.80
C MET A 55 -5.18 6.60 10.20
N GLN A 56 -4.65 7.31 11.18
CA GLN A 56 -5.09 7.29 12.60
C GLN A 56 -5.50 5.90 13.12
N LEU A 57 -4.71 4.86 12.76
CA LEU A 57 -4.97 3.49 13.18
C LEU A 57 -4.77 3.35 14.69
N ASP A 58 -5.82 2.98 15.42
CA ASP A 58 -5.75 2.62 16.83
C ASP A 58 -5.29 1.17 17.01
N THR A 59 -4.03 0.99 17.41
CA THR A 59 -3.46 -0.34 17.67
C THR A 59 -3.91 -0.92 19.02
N GLY A 60 -4.71 -0.20 19.80
CA GLY A 60 -5.10 -0.54 21.17
C GLY A 60 -4.10 -0.05 22.23
N THR A 61 -2.88 0.29 21.84
CA THR A 61 -1.84 0.87 22.71
C THR A 61 -1.41 2.27 22.26
N MET A 62 -1.47 2.53 20.96
CA MET A 62 -1.10 3.79 20.32
C MET A 62 -1.94 3.99 19.07
N THR A 63 -2.06 5.25 18.65
CA THR A 63 -2.68 5.61 17.37
C THR A 63 -1.59 6.07 16.39
N SER A 64 -1.65 5.64 15.12
CA SER A 64 -0.73 6.14 14.09
C SER A 64 -0.86 7.66 13.96
N SER A 65 0.24 8.33 13.66
CA SER A 65 0.37 9.79 13.84
C SER A 65 -0.36 10.62 12.78
N ASP A 66 -0.50 10.12 11.56
CA ASP A 66 -1.29 10.81 10.53
C ASP A 66 -2.77 10.54 10.71
N THR A 67 -3.56 11.61 10.69
CA THR A 67 -5.02 11.58 10.57
C THR A 67 -5.41 11.41 9.09
N PHE A 68 -6.70 11.24 8.80
CA PHE A 68 -7.19 11.30 7.42
C PHE A 68 -6.86 12.64 6.76
N GLU A 69 -6.94 13.75 7.49
CA GLU A 69 -6.57 15.08 6.97
C GLU A 69 -5.08 15.15 6.64
N THR A 70 -4.20 14.93 7.64
CA THR A 70 -2.75 15.11 7.44
C THR A 70 -2.16 14.10 6.45
N GLY A 71 -2.59 12.83 6.55
CA GLY A 71 -2.10 11.79 5.64
C GLY A 71 -2.58 11.96 4.20
N THR A 72 -3.81 12.47 3.97
CA THR A 72 -4.28 12.75 2.60
C THR A 72 -3.68 14.02 2.01
N ILE A 73 -3.33 15.02 2.84
CA ILE A 73 -2.50 16.16 2.40
C ILE A 73 -1.13 15.64 1.94
N ALA A 74 -0.48 14.81 2.72
CA ALA A 74 0.79 14.20 2.34
C ALA A 74 0.66 13.34 1.07
N ALA A 75 -0.42 12.56 0.93
CA ALA A 75 -0.72 11.78 -0.27
C ALA A 75 -0.83 12.66 -1.52
N ALA A 76 -1.55 13.79 -1.42
CA ALA A 76 -1.68 14.77 -2.50
C ALA A 76 -0.32 15.33 -2.93
N HIS A 77 0.52 15.74 -1.99
CA HIS A 77 1.88 16.21 -2.28
C HIS A 77 2.72 15.15 -3.00
N GLY A 78 2.50 13.87 -2.70
CA GLY A 78 3.15 12.73 -3.35
C GLY A 78 2.53 12.28 -4.67
N GLY A 79 1.46 12.96 -5.16
CA GLY A 79 0.78 12.59 -6.40
C GLY A 79 -0.20 11.42 -6.26
N THR A 80 -0.58 11.07 -5.06
CA THR A 80 -1.63 10.08 -4.78
C THR A 80 -2.97 10.81 -4.61
N THR A 81 -3.93 10.52 -5.48
CA THR A 81 -5.27 11.16 -5.49
C THR A 81 -6.37 10.26 -4.97
N THR A 82 -6.04 9.02 -4.65
CA THR A 82 -6.98 8.07 -4.06
C THR A 82 -6.25 7.17 -3.07
N ILE A 83 -6.81 7.01 -1.89
CA ILE A 83 -6.33 6.06 -0.89
C ILE A 83 -7.39 5.00 -0.59
N ILE A 84 -6.97 3.80 -0.17
CA ILE A 84 -7.88 2.79 0.38
C ILE A 84 -7.37 2.40 1.76
N ASP A 85 -8.12 2.76 2.79
CA ASP A 85 -7.81 2.50 4.19
C ASP A 85 -8.59 1.28 4.71
N PHE A 86 -8.45 0.95 6.00
CA PHE A 86 -9.02 -0.26 6.60
C PHE A 86 -10.01 0.05 7.72
N ALA A 87 -11.23 -0.47 7.60
CA ALA A 87 -12.19 -0.52 8.69
C ALA A 87 -11.92 -1.79 9.52
N GLU A 88 -11.37 -1.64 10.72
CA GLU A 88 -10.93 -2.77 11.56
C GLU A 88 -12.04 -3.24 12.50
N GLN A 89 -12.68 -4.40 12.18
CA GLN A 89 -13.45 -5.11 13.17
C GLN A 89 -12.50 -5.78 14.17
N ARG A 90 -12.57 -5.41 15.43
CA ARG A 90 -11.82 -6.08 16.51
C ARG A 90 -12.44 -7.43 16.85
N LEU A 91 -11.65 -8.33 17.42
CA LEU A 91 -12.13 -9.65 17.88
C LEU A 91 -13.35 -9.48 18.80
N GLY A 92 -14.46 -10.12 18.43
CA GLY A 92 -15.76 -10.00 19.13
C GLY A 92 -16.57 -8.74 18.80
N GLY A 93 -16.05 -7.83 17.95
CA GLY A 93 -16.75 -6.63 17.49
C GLY A 93 -17.73 -6.90 16.35
N ASN A 94 -18.52 -5.88 16.02
CA ASN A 94 -19.46 -5.91 14.91
C ASN A 94 -18.85 -5.28 13.65
N VAL A 95 -18.99 -5.95 12.51
CA VAL A 95 -18.40 -5.54 11.23
C VAL A 95 -18.99 -4.22 10.73
N LEU A 96 -20.33 -4.10 10.74
CA LEU A 96 -21.01 -2.89 10.22
C LEU A 96 -20.70 -1.67 11.10
N ALA A 97 -20.69 -1.83 12.42
CA ALA A 97 -20.36 -0.74 13.32
C ALA A 97 -18.90 -0.26 13.14
N ALA A 98 -17.95 -1.18 12.93
CA ALA A 98 -16.56 -0.83 12.65
C ALA A 98 -16.43 -0.08 11.31
N PHE A 99 -17.17 -0.51 10.29
CA PHE A 99 -17.19 0.15 8.99
C PHE A 99 -17.80 1.56 9.08
N GLU A 100 -18.97 1.70 9.71
CA GLU A 100 -19.66 2.98 9.89
C GLU A 100 -18.80 3.97 10.71
N GLN A 101 -18.12 3.49 11.76
CA GLN A 101 -17.17 4.31 12.51
C GLN A 101 -16.05 4.82 11.63
N ARG A 102 -15.42 3.94 10.82
CA ARG A 102 -14.29 4.32 9.95
C ARG A 102 -14.72 5.30 8.86
N MET A 103 -15.91 5.11 8.29
CA MET A 103 -16.52 6.06 7.36
C MET A 103 -16.64 7.46 7.99
N ALA A 104 -17.18 7.54 9.21
CA ALA A 104 -17.36 8.79 9.92
C ALA A 104 -16.02 9.48 10.28
N GLU A 105 -14.95 8.71 10.50
CA GLU A 105 -13.60 9.24 10.74
C GLU A 105 -13.00 9.86 9.47
N ALA A 106 -13.29 9.30 8.30
CA ALA A 106 -12.75 9.78 7.01
C ALA A 106 -13.58 10.93 6.42
N GLU A 107 -14.89 10.93 6.66
CA GLU A 107 -15.82 11.89 6.08
C GLU A 107 -15.44 13.33 6.43
N SER A 108 -15.37 14.20 5.42
CA SER A 108 -15.00 15.61 5.54
C SER A 108 -13.56 15.89 6.02
N GLN A 109 -12.70 14.87 6.15
CA GLN A 109 -11.30 15.03 6.53
C GLN A 109 -10.35 14.88 5.32
N CYS A 110 -10.70 14.02 4.38
CA CYS A 110 -9.84 13.72 3.24
C CYS A 110 -9.83 14.83 2.20
N VAL A 111 -8.64 15.20 1.73
CA VAL A 111 -8.44 16.14 0.60
C VAL A 111 -8.30 15.43 -0.74
N VAL A 112 -8.19 14.09 -0.74
CA VAL A 112 -8.21 13.23 -1.92
C VAL A 112 -9.35 12.22 -1.79
N ASP A 113 -9.66 11.50 -2.86
CA ASP A 113 -10.67 10.44 -2.81
C ASP A 113 -10.22 9.28 -1.91
N TRP A 114 -11.18 8.62 -1.30
CA TRP A 114 -10.92 7.52 -0.39
C TRP A 114 -11.94 6.39 -0.49
N ALA A 115 -11.51 5.19 -0.12
CA ALA A 115 -12.34 4.01 0.02
C ALA A 115 -11.87 3.17 1.22
N LEU A 116 -12.59 2.10 1.56
CA LEU A 116 -12.27 1.24 2.68
C LEU A 116 -12.25 -0.24 2.30
N HIS A 117 -11.27 -0.96 2.82
CA HIS A 117 -11.28 -2.42 2.96
C HIS A 117 -11.90 -2.80 4.31
N GLN A 118 -12.57 -3.95 4.40
CA GLN A 118 -13.09 -4.45 5.68
C GLN A 118 -12.15 -5.49 6.30
N VAL A 119 -11.57 -5.19 7.47
CA VAL A 119 -10.81 -6.15 8.27
C VAL A 119 -11.77 -7.04 9.07
N LEU A 120 -11.56 -8.34 9.03
CA LEU A 120 -12.24 -9.31 9.87
C LEU A 120 -11.29 -9.80 10.98
N GLY A 121 -11.34 -9.19 12.16
CA GLY A 121 -10.59 -9.61 13.35
C GLY A 121 -11.20 -10.83 14.07
N GLY A 122 -12.41 -11.21 13.67
CA GLY A 122 -13.09 -12.41 14.13
C GLY A 122 -14.04 -12.94 13.07
N VAL A 123 -13.68 -14.06 12.44
CA VAL A 123 -14.48 -14.67 11.38
C VAL A 123 -15.51 -15.64 12.01
N ASN A 124 -16.76 -15.21 12.02
CA ASN A 124 -17.92 -16.04 12.38
C ASN A 124 -19.03 -15.85 11.35
N GLU A 125 -20.13 -16.58 11.45
CA GLU A 125 -21.22 -16.53 10.49
C GLU A 125 -21.80 -15.12 10.31
N GLN A 126 -22.03 -14.40 11.42
CA GLN A 126 -22.56 -13.05 11.35
C GLN A 126 -21.57 -12.06 10.69
N ALA A 127 -20.28 -12.16 10.99
CA ALA A 127 -19.25 -11.33 10.35
C ALA A 127 -19.21 -11.53 8.83
N LEU A 128 -19.40 -12.76 8.36
CA LEU A 128 -19.45 -13.06 6.92
C LEU A 128 -20.73 -12.53 6.25
N ILE A 129 -21.88 -12.61 6.94
CA ILE A 129 -23.14 -12.00 6.46
C ILE A 129 -23.00 -10.49 6.36
N ASP A 130 -22.46 -9.86 7.40
CA ASP A 130 -22.25 -8.40 7.45
C ASP A 130 -21.28 -7.95 6.36
N ALA A 131 -20.12 -8.62 6.22
CA ALA A 131 -19.15 -8.31 5.18
C ALA A 131 -19.74 -8.43 3.76
N ARG A 132 -20.52 -9.50 3.51
CA ARG A 132 -21.25 -9.64 2.23
C ARG A 132 -22.20 -8.49 1.97
N SER A 133 -22.91 -8.01 3.00
CA SER A 133 -23.86 -6.91 2.84
C SER A 133 -23.21 -5.57 2.48
N LEU A 134 -21.93 -5.36 2.84
CA LEU A 134 -21.16 -4.15 2.50
C LEU A 134 -20.92 -4.01 1.00
N ILE A 135 -20.96 -5.09 0.23
CA ILE A 135 -20.85 -5.03 -1.25
C ILE A 135 -22.00 -4.22 -1.82
N GLU A 136 -23.24 -4.57 -1.43
CA GLU A 136 -24.46 -3.94 -1.98
C GLU A 136 -24.70 -2.55 -1.40
N ARG A 137 -24.33 -2.35 -0.12
CA ARG A 137 -24.57 -1.10 0.60
C ARG A 137 -23.55 -0.01 0.27
N GLU A 138 -22.27 -0.38 0.20
CA GLU A 138 -21.16 0.57 0.18
C GLU A 138 -20.17 0.31 -0.97
N GLY A 139 -20.37 -0.74 -1.77
CA GLY A 139 -19.46 -1.08 -2.87
C GLY A 139 -18.12 -1.64 -2.41
N VAL A 140 -18.02 -2.17 -1.17
CA VAL A 140 -16.75 -2.72 -0.64
C VAL A 140 -16.31 -3.93 -1.47
N ALA A 141 -15.12 -3.83 -2.07
CA ALA A 141 -14.61 -4.84 -2.99
C ALA A 141 -13.71 -5.90 -2.34
N SER A 142 -13.40 -5.77 -1.04
CA SER A 142 -12.35 -6.57 -0.40
C SER A 142 -12.53 -6.73 1.10
N ILE A 143 -12.05 -7.87 1.61
CA ILE A 143 -11.85 -8.09 3.04
C ILE A 143 -10.37 -8.31 3.34
N LYS A 144 -9.95 -8.04 4.59
CA LYS A 144 -8.59 -8.31 5.07
C LYS A 144 -8.60 -9.33 6.19
N LEU A 145 -7.70 -10.31 6.09
CA LEU A 145 -7.44 -11.37 7.07
C LEU A 145 -5.97 -11.37 7.49
N PHE A 146 -5.69 -11.87 8.68
CA PHE A 146 -4.35 -11.94 9.22
C PHE A 146 -3.99 -13.36 9.63
N MET A 147 -2.83 -13.86 9.19
CA MET A 147 -2.22 -15.11 9.65
C MET A 147 -1.22 -14.86 10.80
N ALA A 148 -1.16 -13.63 11.29
CA ALA A 148 -0.34 -13.15 12.40
C ALA A 148 -1.21 -12.51 13.49
N TYR A 149 -0.58 -12.09 14.58
CA TYR A 149 -1.19 -11.43 15.74
C TYR A 149 -2.23 -12.27 16.50
N PRO A 150 -1.83 -13.46 17.04
CA PRO A 150 -2.71 -14.30 17.84
C PRO A 150 -3.35 -13.54 18.99
N GLY A 151 -4.64 -13.81 19.25
CA GLY A 151 -5.43 -13.14 20.28
C GLY A 151 -5.96 -11.75 19.93
N ARG A 152 -5.60 -11.20 18.74
CA ARG A 152 -6.06 -9.89 18.27
C ARG A 152 -6.74 -9.94 16.90
N LEU A 153 -6.00 -10.34 15.86
CA LEU A 153 -6.46 -10.33 14.46
C LEU A 153 -6.32 -11.70 13.78
N TYR A 154 -5.67 -12.66 14.42
CA TYR A 154 -5.34 -13.94 13.83
C TYR A 154 -6.59 -14.72 13.43
N SER A 155 -6.62 -15.16 12.17
CA SER A 155 -7.60 -16.09 11.62
C SER A 155 -6.94 -17.46 11.44
N ASP A 156 -7.55 -18.52 12.03
CA ASP A 156 -7.13 -19.88 11.79
C ASP A 156 -7.54 -20.39 10.39
N ASP A 157 -7.02 -21.54 9.97
CA ASP A 157 -7.26 -22.10 8.64
C ASP A 157 -8.75 -22.34 8.36
N GLY A 158 -9.55 -22.70 9.38
CA GLY A 158 -10.99 -22.90 9.23
C GLY A 158 -11.73 -21.59 9.04
N GLN A 159 -11.33 -20.53 9.74
CA GLN A 159 -11.85 -19.17 9.58
C GLN A 159 -11.47 -18.60 8.21
N MET A 160 -10.20 -18.74 7.82
CA MET A 160 -9.73 -18.33 6.50
C MET A 160 -10.48 -19.05 5.38
N LEU A 161 -10.68 -20.35 5.48
CA LEU A 161 -11.40 -21.11 4.46
C LEU A 161 -12.84 -20.60 4.27
N ARG A 162 -13.58 -20.34 5.36
CA ARG A 162 -14.95 -19.79 5.26
C ARG A 162 -14.98 -18.39 4.63
N ALA A 163 -14.05 -17.52 5.01
CA ALA A 163 -13.95 -16.18 4.42
C ALA A 163 -13.59 -16.25 2.92
N LEU A 164 -12.66 -17.12 2.54
CA LEU A 164 -12.29 -17.35 1.15
C LEU A 164 -13.45 -17.96 0.33
N GLN A 165 -14.26 -18.85 0.90
CA GLN A 165 -15.48 -19.35 0.25
C GLN A 165 -16.47 -18.22 -0.02
N MET A 166 -16.69 -17.32 0.95
CA MET A 166 -17.51 -16.13 0.74
C MET A 166 -16.93 -15.25 -0.40
N CYS A 167 -15.61 -15.05 -0.43
CA CYS A 167 -14.96 -14.29 -1.51
C CYS A 167 -15.12 -14.98 -2.89
N ALA A 168 -15.03 -16.30 -2.95
CA ALA A 168 -15.28 -17.05 -4.18
C ALA A 168 -16.71 -16.88 -4.70
N ASP A 169 -17.70 -16.87 -3.79
CA ASP A 169 -19.12 -16.67 -4.13
C ASP A 169 -19.46 -15.25 -4.58
N THR A 170 -18.78 -14.25 -4.02
CA THR A 170 -19.12 -12.83 -4.20
C THR A 170 -18.21 -12.10 -5.19
N GLY A 171 -17.03 -12.64 -5.47
CA GLY A 171 -16.00 -11.97 -6.23
C GLY A 171 -15.17 -10.95 -5.43
N MET A 172 -15.43 -10.79 -4.12
CA MET A 172 -14.58 -9.94 -3.26
C MET A 172 -13.15 -10.42 -3.23
N MET A 173 -12.20 -9.49 -3.17
CA MET A 173 -10.78 -9.78 -2.97
C MET A 173 -10.51 -10.13 -1.51
N ALA A 174 -9.93 -11.29 -1.24
CA ALA A 174 -9.41 -11.63 0.09
C ALA A 174 -7.96 -11.15 0.20
N MET A 175 -7.73 -10.07 0.93
CA MET A 175 -6.39 -9.55 1.26
C MET A 175 -5.84 -10.30 2.49
N VAL A 176 -4.59 -10.74 2.45
CA VAL A 176 -4.01 -11.54 3.53
C VAL A 176 -2.65 -10.99 3.96
N HIS A 177 -2.53 -10.65 5.25
CA HIS A 177 -1.25 -10.50 5.91
C HIS A 177 -0.69 -11.91 6.16
N ALA A 178 0.27 -12.31 5.35
CA ALA A 178 0.76 -13.68 5.29
C ALA A 178 2.10 -13.84 6.04
N GLU A 179 2.04 -13.96 7.35
CA GLU A 179 3.14 -14.38 8.22
C GLU A 179 2.66 -15.49 9.17
N ASN A 180 3.50 -16.51 9.45
CA ASN A 180 3.18 -17.54 10.42
C ASN A 180 3.32 -17.01 11.85
N GLY A 181 2.28 -16.33 12.33
CA GLY A 181 2.29 -15.62 13.62
C GLY A 181 2.56 -16.52 14.82
N LEU A 182 2.07 -17.75 14.80
CA LEU A 182 2.29 -18.69 15.93
C LEU A 182 3.76 -19.09 16.06
N ALA A 183 4.47 -19.33 14.94
CA ALA A 183 5.89 -19.62 14.95
C ALA A 183 6.72 -18.37 15.31
N ILE A 184 6.32 -17.20 14.80
CA ILE A 184 6.96 -15.92 15.09
C ILE A 184 6.91 -15.61 16.59
N ASP A 185 5.77 -15.82 17.27
CA ASP A 185 5.65 -15.57 18.71
C ASP A 185 6.65 -16.41 19.51
N VAL A 186 6.85 -17.69 19.16
CA VAL A 186 7.87 -18.53 19.77
C VAL A 186 9.29 -18.00 19.56
N LEU A 187 9.59 -17.55 18.34
CA LEU A 187 10.92 -16.98 18.04
C LEU A 187 11.15 -15.65 18.79
N ILE A 188 10.12 -14.83 18.94
CA ILE A 188 10.17 -13.61 19.75
C ILE A 188 10.45 -13.94 21.22
N GLU A 189 9.69 -14.87 21.81
CA GLU A 189 9.90 -15.32 23.20
C GLU A 189 11.33 -15.81 23.44
N GLN A 190 11.85 -16.65 22.53
CA GLN A 190 13.20 -17.18 22.59
C GLN A 190 14.25 -16.07 22.48
N ALA A 191 14.09 -15.11 21.56
CA ALA A 191 15.00 -13.99 21.40
C ALA A 191 15.05 -13.12 22.67
N ILE A 192 13.90 -12.78 23.24
CA ILE A 192 13.81 -11.98 24.48
C ILE A 192 14.42 -12.75 25.66
N ALA A 193 14.13 -14.04 25.81
CA ALA A 193 14.72 -14.87 26.87
C ALA A 193 16.25 -14.98 26.78
N ALA A 194 16.81 -14.89 25.58
CA ALA A 194 18.25 -14.84 25.32
C ALA A 194 18.88 -13.43 25.50
N GLY A 195 18.06 -12.41 25.87
CA GLY A 195 18.54 -11.02 26.04
C GLY A 195 18.70 -10.25 24.72
N ASN A 196 18.20 -10.77 23.63
CA ASN A 196 18.25 -10.15 22.30
C ASN A 196 17.09 -9.16 22.14
N THR A 197 17.31 -7.87 22.38
CA THR A 197 16.28 -6.83 22.36
C THR A 197 16.46 -5.79 21.26
N SER A 198 17.58 -5.81 20.54
CA SER A 198 17.92 -4.86 19.46
C SER A 198 16.88 -4.89 18.31
N PRO A 199 16.64 -3.76 17.61
CA PRO A 199 15.67 -3.66 16.51
C PRO A 199 15.88 -4.69 15.40
N GLU A 200 17.10 -5.11 15.11
CA GLU A 200 17.40 -6.15 14.11
C GLU A 200 16.70 -7.48 14.38
N PHE A 201 16.42 -7.79 15.66
CA PHE A 201 15.72 -9.02 16.02
C PHE A 201 14.26 -9.02 15.58
N HIS A 202 13.70 -7.87 15.24
CA HIS A 202 12.40 -7.81 14.59
C HIS A 202 12.39 -8.59 13.26
N SER A 203 13.43 -8.44 12.45
CA SER A 203 13.58 -9.22 11.21
C SER A 203 14.03 -10.66 11.48
N ARG A 204 14.99 -10.87 12.42
CA ARG A 204 15.53 -12.20 12.72
C ARG A 204 14.49 -13.16 13.31
N THR A 205 13.46 -12.65 13.99
CA THR A 205 12.33 -13.45 14.51
C THR A 205 11.20 -13.64 13.51
N ARG A 206 11.30 -13.03 12.33
CA ARG A 206 10.37 -13.14 11.20
C ARG A 206 11.11 -13.54 9.93
N PRO A 207 11.75 -14.73 9.89
CA PRO A 207 12.52 -15.14 8.72
C PRO A 207 11.63 -15.25 7.48
N PRO A 208 12.18 -15.04 6.27
CA PRO A 208 11.42 -15.05 5.03
C PRO A 208 10.70 -16.36 4.75
N GLU A 209 11.15 -17.47 5.31
CA GLU A 209 10.51 -18.78 5.23
C GLU A 209 9.11 -18.80 5.88
N LEU A 210 8.90 -18.02 6.96
CA LEU A 210 7.59 -17.95 7.63
C LEU A 210 6.60 -17.06 6.89
N GLU A 211 7.06 -16.12 6.08
CA GLU A 211 6.24 -15.39 5.11
C GLU A 211 5.88 -16.32 3.94
N ALA A 212 6.84 -17.01 3.36
CA ALA A 212 6.63 -17.93 2.24
C ALA A 212 5.68 -19.06 2.60
N GLU A 213 5.84 -19.70 3.78
CA GLU A 213 4.93 -20.74 4.26
C GLU A 213 3.50 -20.21 4.35
N ALA A 214 3.31 -19.03 4.91
CA ALA A 214 1.98 -18.43 5.05
C ALA A 214 1.35 -18.11 3.69
N VAL A 215 2.11 -17.58 2.73
CA VAL A 215 1.66 -17.36 1.34
C VAL A 215 1.26 -18.67 0.69
N HIS A 216 2.09 -19.73 0.82
CA HIS A 216 1.77 -21.05 0.32
C HIS A 216 0.44 -21.55 0.88
N ARG A 217 0.28 -21.54 2.19
CA ARG A 217 -0.93 -22.01 2.89
C ARG A 217 -2.18 -21.21 2.48
N ALA A 218 -2.10 -19.88 2.41
CA ALA A 218 -3.19 -19.04 1.93
C ALA A 218 -3.59 -19.39 0.49
N SER A 219 -2.62 -19.64 -0.39
CA SER A 219 -2.86 -20.01 -1.79
C SER A 219 -3.56 -21.37 -1.93
N VAL A 220 -3.20 -22.33 -1.10
CA VAL A 220 -3.86 -23.66 -1.05
C VAL A 220 -5.29 -23.52 -0.57
N LEU A 221 -5.53 -22.75 0.50
CA LEU A 221 -6.88 -22.50 1.03
C LEU A 221 -7.76 -21.79 0.00
N ALA A 222 -7.24 -20.78 -0.72
CA ALA A 222 -7.97 -20.08 -1.77
C ALA A 222 -8.40 -21.02 -2.90
N ARG A 223 -7.54 -21.94 -3.32
CA ARG A 223 -7.90 -22.97 -4.33
C ARG A 223 -8.99 -23.90 -3.83
N VAL A 224 -8.88 -24.40 -2.61
CA VAL A 224 -9.88 -25.29 -1.98
C VAL A 224 -11.22 -24.57 -1.81
N ALA A 225 -11.19 -23.26 -1.56
CA ALA A 225 -12.38 -22.41 -1.44
C ALA A 225 -13.10 -22.11 -2.77
N GLY A 226 -12.73 -22.73 -3.88
CA GLY A 226 -13.32 -22.45 -5.20
C GLY A 226 -12.49 -21.48 -6.04
N ASN A 227 -11.20 -21.40 -5.80
CA ASN A 227 -10.25 -20.48 -6.44
C ASN A 227 -10.59 -19.01 -6.17
N ALA A 228 -10.86 -18.69 -4.91
CA ALA A 228 -11.19 -17.35 -4.44
C ALA A 228 -10.14 -16.31 -4.86
N PRO A 229 -10.53 -15.07 -5.22
CA PRO A 229 -9.58 -14.01 -5.47
C PRO A 229 -8.75 -13.73 -4.20
N LEU A 230 -7.44 -13.95 -4.28
CA LEU A 230 -6.48 -13.80 -3.18
C LEU A 230 -5.49 -12.68 -3.48
N TYR A 231 -5.23 -11.82 -2.50
CA TYR A 231 -4.27 -10.75 -2.58
C TYR A 231 -3.31 -10.78 -1.40
N ILE A 232 -2.04 -11.03 -1.66
CA ILE A 232 -0.99 -10.99 -0.64
C ILE A 232 -0.52 -9.57 -0.49
N VAL A 233 -0.70 -8.99 0.71
CA VAL A 233 -0.33 -7.60 0.98
C VAL A 233 1.15 -7.49 1.36
N HIS A 234 1.76 -6.33 1.14
CA HIS A 234 3.10 -5.92 1.60
C HIS A 234 4.17 -7.05 1.55
N LEU A 235 4.19 -7.81 0.46
CA LEU A 235 5.14 -8.91 0.25
C LEU A 235 6.57 -8.38 0.25
N SER A 236 7.44 -8.96 1.10
CA SER A 236 8.75 -8.42 1.40
C SER A 236 9.94 -9.28 0.93
N SER A 237 9.72 -10.56 0.60
CA SER A 237 10.80 -11.49 0.32
C SER A 237 10.69 -12.21 -1.02
N SER A 238 11.85 -12.57 -1.60
CA SER A 238 11.92 -13.42 -2.78
C SER A 238 11.35 -14.82 -2.56
N HIS A 239 11.39 -15.31 -1.31
CA HIS A 239 10.81 -16.59 -0.94
C HIS A 239 9.28 -16.56 -1.07
N ALA A 240 8.63 -15.53 -0.53
CA ALA A 240 7.19 -15.33 -0.65
C ALA A 240 6.76 -15.04 -2.10
N LEU A 241 7.54 -14.27 -2.85
CA LEU A 241 7.28 -14.01 -4.28
C LEU A 241 7.28 -15.31 -5.09
N ARG A 242 8.21 -16.24 -4.81
CA ARG A 242 8.25 -17.55 -5.46
C ARG A 242 6.96 -18.35 -5.22
N GLU A 243 6.42 -18.33 -4.00
CA GLU A 243 5.15 -18.99 -3.70
C GLU A 243 3.97 -18.39 -4.47
N VAL A 244 3.94 -17.06 -4.65
CA VAL A 244 2.94 -16.38 -5.50
C VAL A 244 3.07 -16.83 -6.96
N THR A 245 4.28 -16.83 -7.51
CA THR A 245 4.58 -17.26 -8.89
C THR A 245 4.15 -18.71 -9.12
N GLU A 246 4.52 -19.61 -8.22
CA GLU A 246 4.15 -21.02 -8.29
C GLU A 246 2.64 -21.26 -8.15
N ALA A 247 1.98 -20.54 -7.25
CA ALA A 247 0.53 -20.61 -7.09
C ALA A 247 -0.19 -20.16 -8.37
N ARG A 248 0.27 -19.05 -8.97
CA ARG A 248 -0.25 -18.53 -10.24
C ARG A 248 -0.04 -19.51 -11.38
N ALA A 249 1.14 -20.13 -11.47
CA ALA A 249 1.43 -21.16 -12.48
C ALA A 249 0.54 -22.42 -12.34
N ARG A 250 0.04 -22.70 -11.13
CA ARG A 250 -0.96 -23.76 -10.85
C ARG A 250 -2.41 -23.32 -11.12
N GLY A 251 -2.63 -22.07 -11.57
CA GLY A 251 -3.96 -21.51 -11.88
C GLY A 251 -4.69 -20.90 -10.70
N THR A 252 -4.01 -20.61 -9.58
CA THR A 252 -4.61 -19.87 -8.46
C THR A 252 -4.87 -18.43 -8.87
N ASN A 253 -6.06 -17.90 -8.54
CA ASN A 253 -6.43 -16.51 -8.75
C ASN A 253 -5.78 -15.64 -7.65
N ILE A 254 -4.46 -15.38 -7.80
CA ILE A 254 -3.64 -14.72 -6.79
C ILE A 254 -2.94 -13.49 -7.36
N PHE A 255 -2.96 -12.42 -6.59
CA PHE A 255 -2.25 -11.16 -6.80
C PHE A 255 -1.38 -10.85 -5.58
N ALA A 256 -0.40 -9.96 -5.74
CA ALA A 256 0.42 -9.50 -4.63
C ALA A 256 0.84 -8.05 -4.84
N GLU A 257 1.06 -7.36 -3.73
CA GLU A 257 1.71 -6.05 -3.68
C GLU A 257 3.05 -6.14 -2.94
N THR A 258 3.92 -5.19 -3.23
CA THR A 258 5.05 -4.85 -2.38
C THR A 258 4.98 -3.38 -1.99
N CYS A 259 5.94 -2.91 -1.17
CA CYS A 259 5.99 -1.53 -0.71
C CYS A 259 7.38 -0.93 -0.94
N PRO A 260 7.51 0.41 -1.04
CA PRO A 260 8.80 1.06 -1.26
C PRO A 260 9.88 0.69 -0.24
N GLN A 261 9.50 0.44 1.03
CA GLN A 261 10.45 0.03 2.06
C GLN A 261 11.17 -1.27 1.73
N TYR A 262 10.52 -2.23 1.07
CA TYR A 262 11.14 -3.50 0.67
C TYR A 262 11.98 -3.39 -0.60
N LEU A 263 11.79 -2.34 -1.37
CA LEU A 263 12.54 -2.06 -2.60
C LEU A 263 13.82 -1.26 -2.33
N HIS A 264 13.85 -0.46 -1.24
CA HIS A 264 14.91 0.52 -0.99
C HIS A 264 15.63 0.34 0.35
N LEU A 265 14.99 -0.25 1.37
CA LEU A 265 15.54 -0.39 2.70
C LEU A 265 15.97 -1.84 2.99
N SER A 266 16.90 -2.04 3.93
CA SER A 266 17.44 -3.36 4.26
C SER A 266 17.58 -3.57 5.77
N LEU A 267 17.71 -4.82 6.16
CA LEU A 267 18.02 -5.19 7.54
C LEU A 267 19.33 -4.54 8.00
N GLU A 268 20.40 -4.68 7.22
CA GLU A 268 21.75 -4.30 7.65
C GLU A 268 21.93 -2.78 7.75
N ASP A 269 21.42 -2.04 6.76
CA ASP A 269 21.65 -0.60 6.69
C ASP A 269 20.66 0.21 7.54
N HIS A 270 19.56 -0.41 7.99
CA HIS A 270 18.44 0.29 8.65
C HIS A 270 18.11 -0.33 10.02
N LEU A 271 17.47 -1.49 10.10
CA LEU A 271 17.17 -2.15 11.38
C LEU A 271 18.45 -2.44 12.20
N GLY A 272 19.53 -2.81 11.54
CA GLY A 272 20.84 -3.11 12.13
C GLY A 272 21.60 -1.92 12.70
N GLN A 273 21.07 -0.68 12.59
CA GLN A 273 21.69 0.49 13.21
C GLN A 273 21.60 0.50 14.76
N GLY A 274 20.87 -0.46 15.33
CA GLY A 274 20.67 -0.55 16.79
C GLY A 274 19.79 0.57 17.34
N TRP A 275 19.75 0.68 18.67
CA TRP A 275 18.99 1.73 19.35
C TRP A 275 19.71 3.07 19.33
N PRO A 276 19.00 4.21 19.18
CA PRO A 276 17.54 4.30 18.93
C PRO A 276 17.18 4.20 17.43
N ASN A 277 18.17 4.32 16.54
CA ASN A 277 17.95 4.58 15.11
C ASN A 277 17.19 3.44 14.41
N GLY A 278 17.56 2.19 14.67
CA GLY A 278 16.91 1.03 14.08
C GLY A 278 15.41 0.91 14.39
N ALA A 279 14.94 1.51 15.49
CA ALA A 279 13.54 1.51 15.84
C ALA A 279 12.65 2.24 14.79
N ALA A 280 13.20 3.24 14.11
CA ALA A 280 12.50 3.97 13.04
C ALA A 280 12.02 3.04 11.91
N PHE A 281 12.71 1.93 11.70
CA PHE A 281 12.53 1.00 10.57
C PHE A 281 11.75 -0.27 10.93
N VAL A 282 11.22 -0.37 12.15
CA VAL A 282 10.40 -1.52 12.56
C VAL A 282 9.03 -1.44 11.87
N CYS A 283 8.74 -2.44 11.02
CA CYS A 283 7.48 -2.63 10.29
C CYS A 283 7.20 -4.12 10.07
N SER A 284 5.99 -4.52 9.81
CA SER A 284 5.59 -5.89 9.49
C SER A 284 4.87 -5.93 8.13
N THR A 285 5.37 -6.69 7.20
CA THR A 285 6.51 -7.63 7.30
C THR A 285 7.83 -6.86 7.51
N PRO A 286 8.91 -7.50 8.03
CA PRO A 286 10.14 -6.79 8.32
C PRO A 286 11.00 -6.52 7.08
N LEU A 287 11.92 -5.55 7.19
CA LEU A 287 12.97 -5.35 6.20
C LEU A 287 13.85 -6.59 6.09
N ARG A 288 14.20 -6.97 4.87
CA ARG A 288 14.99 -8.17 4.55
C ARG A 288 16.46 -7.86 4.37
N SER A 289 17.30 -8.91 4.42
CA SER A 289 18.73 -8.81 4.18
C SER A 289 19.04 -8.39 2.74
N LYS A 290 19.90 -7.38 2.55
CA LYS A 290 20.40 -6.99 1.23
C LYS A 290 21.32 -8.02 0.59
N HIS A 291 21.81 -8.99 1.37
CA HIS A 291 22.73 -10.03 0.90
C HIS A 291 22.01 -11.22 0.25
N GLU A 292 20.68 -11.29 0.34
CA GLU A 292 19.86 -12.42 -0.13
C GLU A 292 19.05 -12.11 -1.41
N HIS A 293 19.40 -11.05 -2.12
CA HIS A 293 18.79 -10.63 -3.40
C HIS A 293 17.27 -10.31 -3.35
N HIS A 294 16.66 -10.19 -2.18
CA HIS A 294 15.21 -9.93 -2.06
C HIS A 294 14.77 -8.70 -2.85
N GLN A 295 15.51 -7.59 -2.73
CA GLN A 295 15.16 -6.35 -3.45
C GLN A 295 15.23 -6.52 -4.97
N ALA A 296 16.26 -7.17 -5.48
CA ALA A 296 16.44 -7.41 -6.91
C ALA A 296 15.31 -8.28 -7.48
N ASP A 297 14.92 -9.33 -6.74
CA ASP A 297 13.84 -10.23 -7.13
C ASP A 297 12.47 -9.53 -7.07
N LEU A 298 12.24 -8.63 -6.11
CA LEU A 298 11.00 -7.83 -6.06
C LEU A 298 10.92 -6.85 -7.24
N TRP A 299 12.02 -6.17 -7.62
CA TRP A 299 12.05 -5.33 -8.82
C TRP A 299 11.80 -6.14 -10.10
N GLU A 300 12.38 -7.34 -10.19
CA GLU A 300 12.11 -8.24 -11.32
C GLU A 300 10.64 -8.70 -11.32
N GLY A 301 10.09 -9.04 -10.15
CA GLY A 301 8.67 -9.37 -10.00
C GLY A 301 7.72 -8.26 -10.46
N LEU A 302 8.08 -7.00 -10.16
CA LEU A 302 7.35 -5.84 -10.70
C LEU A 302 7.49 -5.75 -12.22
N ARG A 303 8.68 -5.97 -12.76
CA ARG A 303 8.96 -5.88 -14.21
C ARG A 303 8.14 -6.88 -15.03
N ILE A 304 7.97 -8.11 -14.53
CA ILE A 304 7.33 -9.22 -15.24
C ILE A 304 5.87 -9.47 -14.82
N ASP A 305 5.27 -8.56 -14.06
CA ASP A 305 3.87 -8.64 -13.56
C ASP A 305 3.60 -9.77 -12.54
N GLU A 306 4.61 -10.25 -11.85
CA GLU A 306 4.46 -11.15 -10.71
C GLU A 306 3.97 -10.40 -9.45
N LEU A 307 4.39 -9.14 -9.30
CA LEU A 307 3.84 -8.19 -8.35
C LEU A 307 2.98 -7.17 -9.09
N ALA A 308 1.71 -7.06 -8.74
CA ALA A 308 0.73 -6.26 -9.47
C ALA A 308 0.70 -4.79 -9.03
N VAL A 309 1.03 -4.50 -7.78
CA VAL A 309 0.84 -3.19 -7.13
C VAL A 309 2.06 -2.84 -6.28
N VAL A 310 2.34 -1.54 -6.19
CA VAL A 310 3.18 -0.96 -5.12
C VAL A 310 2.32 0.00 -4.30
N SER A 311 1.94 -0.42 -3.11
CA SER A 311 1.28 0.39 -2.08
C SER A 311 2.27 0.84 -1.02
N THR A 312 1.85 1.60 -0.01
CA THR A 312 2.79 2.09 1.01
C THR A 312 2.78 1.28 2.29
N ASP A 313 1.65 0.70 2.66
CA ASP A 313 1.40 0.27 4.04
C ASP A 313 1.68 1.42 5.03
N HIS A 314 1.25 2.64 4.64
CA HIS A 314 1.50 3.86 5.42
C HIS A 314 0.86 3.75 6.80
N CYS A 315 1.70 3.52 7.80
CA CYS A 315 1.30 3.39 9.20
C CYS A 315 2.34 4.11 10.08
N PRO A 316 2.30 5.45 10.13
CA PRO A 316 3.34 6.26 10.73
C PRO A 316 3.24 6.30 12.26
N PHE A 317 4.40 6.24 12.92
CA PHE A 317 4.55 6.45 14.37
C PHE A 317 5.77 7.32 14.63
N CYS A 318 5.60 8.44 15.33
CA CYS A 318 6.71 9.31 15.70
C CYS A 318 7.80 8.54 16.46
N LEU A 319 9.07 8.76 16.09
CA LEU A 319 10.19 8.03 16.67
C LEU A 319 10.30 8.26 18.17
N ARG A 320 10.32 9.53 18.60
CA ARG A 320 10.60 9.90 19.98
C ARG A 320 9.46 9.54 20.92
N GLU A 321 8.23 9.88 20.57
CA GLU A 321 7.08 9.77 21.46
C GLU A 321 6.37 8.42 21.38
N GLN A 322 6.55 7.68 20.29
CA GLN A 322 5.83 6.44 20.04
C GLN A 322 6.75 5.22 19.90
N LYS A 323 7.68 5.21 18.91
CA LYS A 323 8.52 4.03 18.68
C LYS A 323 9.48 3.75 19.86
N LEU A 324 9.94 4.78 20.56
CA LEU A 324 10.85 4.65 21.71
C LEU A 324 10.13 4.65 23.06
N ALA A 325 8.80 4.78 23.12
CA ALA A 325 8.05 4.93 24.36
C ALA A 325 8.13 3.74 25.32
N ASN A 326 8.31 2.52 24.79
CA ASN A 326 8.21 1.28 25.59
C ASN A 326 9.58 0.65 25.91
N GLY A 327 10.65 1.44 25.85
CA GLY A 327 12.03 1.00 26.14
C GLY A 327 12.67 0.23 24.97
N GLU A 328 13.87 -0.25 25.21
CA GLU A 328 14.72 -0.88 24.18
C GLU A 328 14.38 -2.36 23.95
N PHE A 329 13.17 -2.62 23.49
CA PHE A 329 12.67 -3.95 23.18
C PHE A 329 11.99 -3.94 21.79
N PHE A 330 12.60 -4.63 20.80
CA PHE A 330 12.10 -4.64 19.43
C PHE A 330 10.63 -5.05 19.29
N ASN A 331 10.16 -5.96 20.12
CA ASN A 331 8.80 -6.47 20.14
C ASN A 331 7.77 -5.52 20.78
N LYS A 332 8.22 -4.38 21.32
CA LYS A 332 7.36 -3.33 21.87
C LYS A 332 7.32 -2.08 20.99
N VAL A 333 8.11 -2.03 19.93
CA VAL A 333 8.07 -0.94 18.97
C VAL A 333 6.81 -1.09 18.12
N PRO A 334 5.96 -0.06 17.96
CA PRO A 334 4.84 -0.12 17.05
C PRO A 334 5.34 -0.32 15.62
N ASN A 335 4.70 -1.27 14.91
CA ASN A 335 5.08 -1.64 13.55
C ASN A 335 4.49 -0.65 12.57
N GLY A 336 5.32 -0.04 11.72
CA GLY A 336 4.86 0.81 10.64
C GLY A 336 5.90 1.84 10.21
N ILE A 337 5.82 2.22 8.94
CA ILE A 337 6.66 3.23 8.28
C ILE A 337 5.75 4.23 7.58
N GLY A 338 6.08 5.51 7.62
CA GLY A 338 5.43 6.54 6.83
C GLY A 338 6.02 6.58 5.41
N GLY A 339 5.17 6.61 4.39
CA GLY A 339 5.64 6.57 3.00
C GLY A 339 4.68 7.11 1.94
N VAL A 340 3.45 7.50 2.30
CA VAL A 340 2.41 7.87 1.35
C VAL A 340 2.82 9.03 0.42
N GLU A 341 3.58 9.99 0.93
CA GLU A 341 4.10 11.12 0.15
C GLU A 341 5.24 10.72 -0.79
N HIS A 342 6.00 9.68 -0.45
CA HIS A 342 7.23 9.34 -1.19
C HIS A 342 7.06 8.21 -2.20
N ARG A 343 5.89 7.52 -2.22
CA ARG A 343 5.67 6.32 -3.01
C ARG A 343 5.95 6.52 -4.50
N MET A 344 5.34 7.54 -5.12
CA MET A 344 5.47 7.76 -6.56
C MET A 344 6.93 8.04 -6.95
N ASP A 345 7.63 8.85 -6.16
CA ASP A 345 9.03 9.22 -6.40
C ASP A 345 9.97 8.01 -6.20
N LEU A 346 9.77 7.23 -5.14
CA LEU A 346 10.59 6.04 -4.86
C LEU A 346 10.41 4.95 -5.93
N VAL A 347 9.19 4.70 -6.37
CA VAL A 347 8.94 3.73 -7.45
C VAL A 347 9.47 4.24 -8.79
N TYR A 348 9.43 5.56 -9.03
CA TYR A 348 10.02 6.16 -10.22
C TYR A 348 11.54 5.98 -10.29
N GLN A 349 12.25 5.85 -9.14
CA GLN A 349 13.68 5.49 -9.18
C GLN A 349 13.91 4.14 -9.87
N GLY A 350 12.95 3.22 -9.84
CA GLY A 350 13.00 1.99 -10.64
C GLY A 350 12.99 2.25 -12.15
N VAL A 351 12.29 3.30 -12.60
CA VAL A 351 12.35 3.74 -14.02
C VAL A 351 13.72 4.34 -14.34
N VAL A 352 14.22 5.21 -13.46
CA VAL A 352 15.55 5.85 -13.61
C VAL A 352 16.66 4.80 -13.67
N ALA A 353 16.60 3.77 -12.83
CA ALA A 353 17.56 2.68 -12.79
C ALA A 353 17.35 1.62 -13.91
N GLY A 354 16.25 1.69 -14.67
CA GLY A 354 15.93 0.73 -15.72
C GLY A 354 15.38 -0.61 -15.21
N HIS A 355 14.93 -0.70 -13.98
CA HIS A 355 14.29 -1.89 -13.42
C HIS A 355 12.90 -2.13 -14.00
N ILE A 356 12.12 -1.05 -14.20
CA ILE A 356 10.76 -1.09 -14.78
C ILE A 356 10.61 0.00 -15.85
N SER A 357 9.61 -0.16 -16.73
CA SER A 357 9.27 0.87 -17.71
C SER A 357 8.44 2.01 -17.08
N LEU A 358 8.34 3.14 -17.78
CA LEU A 358 7.49 4.27 -17.37
C LEU A 358 6.01 3.84 -17.32
N GLU A 359 5.57 3.03 -18.28
CA GLU A 359 4.22 2.49 -18.33
C GLU A 359 3.96 1.56 -17.15
N ARG A 360 4.97 0.75 -16.75
CA ARG A 360 4.87 -0.13 -15.60
C ARG A 360 4.78 0.63 -14.28
N TRP A 361 5.52 1.73 -14.14
CA TRP A 361 5.38 2.63 -12.99
C TRP A 361 3.93 3.13 -12.84
N VAL A 362 3.30 3.59 -13.93
CA VAL A 362 1.89 4.00 -13.93
C VAL A 362 0.97 2.82 -13.60
N GLU A 363 1.25 1.66 -14.18
CA GLU A 363 0.44 0.44 -13.93
C GLU A 363 0.41 0.09 -12.44
N VAL A 364 1.59 -0.05 -11.80
CA VAL A 364 1.68 -0.53 -10.42
C VAL A 364 1.26 0.51 -9.37
N CYS A 365 1.35 1.81 -9.70
CA CYS A 365 1.03 2.89 -8.76
C CYS A 365 -0.40 3.45 -8.92
N ALA A 366 -1.07 3.19 -10.05
CA ALA A 366 -2.37 3.79 -10.34
C ALA A 366 -3.35 2.81 -10.98
N THR A 367 -3.02 2.22 -12.15
CA THR A 367 -3.99 1.48 -12.97
C THR A 367 -4.36 0.12 -12.36
N ALA A 368 -3.36 -0.65 -11.90
CA ALA A 368 -3.60 -1.98 -11.34
C ALA A 368 -4.36 -1.91 -10.00
N PRO A 369 -3.99 -1.05 -9.02
CA PRO A 369 -4.77 -0.95 -7.79
C PRO A 369 -6.21 -0.48 -8.05
N ALA A 370 -6.44 0.50 -8.95
CA ALA A 370 -7.78 0.92 -9.31
C ALA A 370 -8.62 -0.24 -9.89
N ARG A 371 -8.05 -1.03 -10.79
CA ARG A 371 -8.73 -2.18 -11.41
C ARG A 371 -9.03 -3.29 -10.40
N LEU A 372 -8.07 -3.65 -9.55
CA LEU A 372 -8.19 -4.76 -8.60
C LEU A 372 -9.21 -4.46 -7.49
N PHE A 373 -9.35 -3.21 -7.10
CA PHE A 373 -10.25 -2.80 -6.02
C PHE A 373 -11.52 -2.08 -6.49
N GLY A 374 -11.89 -2.23 -7.77
CA GLY A 374 -13.21 -1.84 -8.26
C GLY A 374 -13.42 -0.33 -8.41
N LEU A 375 -12.37 0.43 -8.76
CA LEU A 375 -12.42 1.88 -8.99
C LEU A 375 -12.38 2.20 -10.49
N PRO A 376 -13.48 2.04 -11.24
CA PRO A 376 -13.47 2.00 -12.70
C PRO A 376 -13.15 3.36 -13.35
N THR A 377 -13.30 4.46 -12.63
CA THR A 377 -13.03 5.81 -13.13
C THR A 377 -11.64 6.34 -12.73
N LYS A 378 -10.86 5.55 -11.98
CA LYS A 378 -9.54 5.90 -11.46
C LYS A 378 -8.40 5.24 -12.26
N GLY A 379 -7.17 5.69 -12.03
CA GLY A 379 -5.94 5.05 -12.49
C GLY A 379 -5.68 5.13 -13.99
N SER A 380 -6.40 5.97 -14.75
CA SER A 380 -6.14 6.20 -16.17
C SER A 380 -6.61 7.59 -16.63
N LEU A 381 -5.99 8.10 -17.71
CA LEU A 381 -6.34 9.37 -18.36
C LEU A 381 -7.31 9.15 -19.55
N ASN A 382 -8.17 8.16 -19.47
CA ASN A 382 -9.16 7.90 -20.51
C ASN A 382 -10.30 8.92 -20.44
N ILE A 383 -10.89 9.23 -21.60
CA ILE A 383 -12.06 10.08 -21.68
C ILE A 383 -13.20 9.45 -20.84
N GLY A 384 -13.84 10.27 -20.00
CA GLY A 384 -14.90 9.87 -19.08
C GLY A 384 -14.40 9.50 -17.68
N ASN A 385 -13.09 9.30 -17.47
CA ASN A 385 -12.53 9.07 -16.14
C ASN A 385 -12.50 10.37 -15.32
N ASP A 386 -12.34 10.21 -14.03
CA ASP A 386 -12.11 11.32 -13.11
C ASP A 386 -10.84 12.07 -13.52
N ALA A 387 -10.88 13.38 -13.42
CA ALA A 387 -9.73 14.23 -13.74
C ALA A 387 -8.72 14.24 -12.58
N ASP A 388 -8.26 13.04 -12.21
CA ASP A 388 -7.20 12.80 -11.26
C ASP A 388 -5.88 12.74 -12.03
N ILE A 389 -5.15 13.83 -12.00
CA ILE A 389 -4.02 14.06 -12.90
C ILE A 389 -2.79 14.52 -12.12
N VAL A 390 -1.65 13.92 -12.42
CA VAL A 390 -0.36 14.35 -11.88
C VAL A 390 0.52 14.86 -13.02
N VAL A 391 0.96 16.09 -12.92
CA VAL A 391 2.05 16.64 -13.72
C VAL A 391 3.36 16.34 -13.00
N TYR A 392 4.16 15.45 -13.57
CA TYR A 392 5.39 14.93 -12.99
C TYR A 392 6.62 15.40 -13.77
N ASP A 393 7.52 16.17 -13.14
CA ASP A 393 8.75 16.63 -13.79
C ASP A 393 9.85 15.57 -13.66
N PRO A 394 10.24 14.87 -14.75
CA PRO A 394 11.26 13.82 -14.70
C PRO A 394 12.68 14.34 -14.43
N ARG A 395 12.90 15.64 -14.44
CA ARG A 395 14.23 16.28 -14.28
C ARG A 395 14.41 16.94 -12.91
N LYS A 396 13.33 17.09 -12.14
CA LYS A 396 13.42 17.61 -10.76
C LYS A 396 14.33 16.68 -9.95
N THR A 397 15.18 17.25 -9.12
CA THR A 397 15.98 16.51 -8.14
C THR A 397 15.70 17.08 -6.77
N HIS A 398 15.53 16.23 -5.78
CA HIS A 398 15.35 16.66 -4.39
C HIS A 398 15.76 15.55 -3.43
N VAL A 399 15.92 15.91 -2.17
CA VAL A 399 16.28 14.99 -1.08
C VAL A 399 15.04 14.76 -0.22
N LEU A 400 14.71 13.50 0.02
CA LEU A 400 13.63 13.13 0.94
C LEU A 400 14.07 13.40 2.38
N SER A 401 13.25 14.11 3.14
CA SER A 401 13.60 14.52 4.51
C SER A 401 12.37 14.79 5.37
N ALA A 402 12.49 14.48 6.67
CA ALA A 402 11.51 14.88 7.67
C ALA A 402 11.31 16.39 7.77
N ALA A 403 12.27 17.20 7.33
CA ALA A 403 12.15 18.65 7.32
C ALA A 403 11.27 19.20 6.18
N THR A 404 10.96 18.41 5.17
CA THR A 404 10.28 18.84 3.95
C THR A 404 9.02 18.09 3.62
N HIS A 405 8.81 16.89 4.19
CA HIS A 405 7.56 16.15 3.98
C HIS A 405 6.38 16.73 4.78
N HIS A 406 5.17 16.39 4.38
CA HIS A 406 3.91 16.85 4.97
C HIS A 406 3.26 15.82 5.90
N MET A 407 3.85 14.63 6.03
CA MET A 407 3.41 13.60 6.98
C MET A 407 3.62 14.07 8.42
N ASN A 408 2.71 13.72 9.32
CA ASN A 408 2.81 14.04 10.75
C ASN A 408 3.80 13.11 11.47
N LEU A 409 5.08 13.20 11.07
CA LEU A 409 6.19 12.39 11.57
C LEU A 409 7.39 13.28 11.93
N ASP A 410 8.11 12.89 12.99
CA ASP A 410 9.35 13.53 13.43
C ASP A 410 10.62 12.91 12.81
N HIS A 411 10.46 12.00 11.85
CA HIS A 411 11.54 11.34 11.12
C HIS A 411 11.07 10.88 9.74
N SER A 412 12.00 10.51 8.87
CA SER A 412 11.71 9.83 7.62
C SER A 412 12.53 8.55 7.51
N ALA A 413 11.90 7.44 7.12
CA ALA A 413 12.63 6.20 6.82
C ALA A 413 13.53 6.34 5.58
N TYR A 414 13.30 7.38 4.78
CA TYR A 414 14.06 7.70 3.57
C TYR A 414 14.90 8.97 3.72
N GLU A 415 15.25 9.34 4.97
CA GLU A 415 16.03 10.54 5.27
C GLU A 415 17.33 10.60 4.49
N GLY A 416 17.56 11.70 3.75
CA GLY A 416 18.77 11.92 2.97
C GLY A 416 18.80 11.19 1.61
N VAL A 417 17.77 10.46 1.23
CA VAL A 417 17.69 9.80 -0.09
C VAL A 417 17.48 10.87 -1.16
N GLU A 418 18.40 10.97 -2.12
CA GLU A 418 18.28 11.80 -3.30
C GLU A 418 17.45 11.08 -4.37
N VAL A 419 16.43 11.74 -4.90
CA VAL A 419 15.54 11.21 -5.94
C VAL A 419 15.54 12.10 -7.18
N ILE A 420 15.41 11.46 -8.34
CA ILE A 420 15.24 12.10 -9.64
C ILE A 420 13.77 11.97 -10.05
N GLY A 421 13.19 13.05 -10.53
CA GLY A 421 11.76 13.19 -10.76
C GLY A 421 11.06 13.79 -9.56
N GLY A 422 9.82 14.25 -9.75
CA GLY A 422 8.99 14.73 -8.67
C GLY A 422 7.70 15.39 -9.14
N VAL A 423 6.72 15.35 -8.28
CA VAL A 423 5.42 15.97 -8.47
C VAL A 423 5.58 17.48 -8.61
N ARG A 424 4.87 18.05 -9.60
CA ARG A 424 4.80 19.50 -9.85
C ARG A 424 3.41 20.06 -9.58
N THR A 425 2.38 19.37 -10.04
CA THR A 425 0.98 19.78 -9.88
C THR A 425 0.13 18.53 -9.78
N VAL A 426 -0.85 18.55 -8.89
CA VAL A 426 -1.82 17.48 -8.71
C VAL A 426 -3.23 18.06 -8.91
N LEU A 427 -4.03 17.36 -9.67
CA LEU A 427 -5.45 17.60 -9.77
C LEU A 427 -6.20 16.39 -9.19
N SER A 428 -7.15 16.66 -8.33
CA SER A 428 -8.14 15.69 -7.87
C SER A 428 -9.50 16.13 -8.35
N ARG A 429 -10.18 15.28 -9.12
CA ARG A 429 -11.48 15.60 -9.75
C ARG A 429 -11.50 16.95 -10.48
N GLY A 430 -10.40 17.28 -11.18
CA GLY A 430 -10.28 18.50 -11.97
C GLY A 430 -9.85 19.75 -11.21
N GLU A 431 -9.82 19.71 -9.90
CA GLU A 431 -9.35 20.82 -9.05
C GLU A 431 -7.87 20.63 -8.70
N VAL A 432 -7.11 21.72 -8.77
CA VAL A 432 -5.70 21.73 -8.31
C VAL A 432 -5.69 21.72 -6.79
N ILE A 433 -4.99 20.74 -6.21
CA ILE A 433 -4.89 20.55 -4.76
C ILE A 433 -3.45 20.69 -4.26
#